data_a6e5b28c121034cae24cf7250a2c3e32
#
_entry.id   a6e5b28c121034cae24cf7250a2c3e32
#
_cell.length_a   1.000
_cell.length_b   1.000
_cell.length_c   1.000
_cell.angle_alpha   90.00
_cell.angle_beta   90.00
_cell.angle_gamma   90.00
#
_symmetry.space_group_name_H-M   'P 1'
#
loop_
_entity.id
_entity.type
_entity.pdbx_description
1 polymer ?
#
loop_
_entity_poly.entity_id
_entity_poly.type
_entity_poly.pdbx_seq_one_letter_code
_entity_poly.pdbx_strand_id
1 'polypeptide(L)'
;MARKLEIVGAVMVVCALGFGLGAASATSGIASPITLTVFEHSTTDKVIDVGTHGDSTGDILTFHNKLFDETDTTKVGTLQGQCVRESPRAGTWECWWTMSLADGQVTVEGPFSDTSDTDFAVTGGTGIYENVRGSMQVEAINGGAEYKQTFSLIP
;
A
#
# COMPACT_ATOMS: atom_id res chain seq x y z
N MET A 1 66.75 -68.08 10.25
CA MET A 1 65.38 -68.32 9.79
C MET A 1 64.65 -66.99 9.76
N ALA A 2 64.62 -66.36 8.61
CA ALA A 2 63.97 -65.06 8.44
C ALA A 2 62.60 -65.25 7.74
N ARG A 3 61.50 -64.89 8.42
CA ARG A 3 60.16 -64.86 7.85
C ARG A 3 59.98 -63.55 7.09
N LYS A 4 59.68 -63.66 5.80
CA LYS A 4 59.24 -62.57 4.98
C LYS A 4 57.81 -62.23 5.33
N LEU A 5 57.53 -60.95 5.61
CA LEU A 5 56.21 -60.37 5.81
C LEU A 5 55.74 -59.78 4.48
N GLU A 6 54.69 -60.33 3.88
CA GLU A 6 54.10 -59.79 2.67
C GLU A 6 53.08 -58.71 3.07
N ILE A 7 53.29 -57.48 2.54
CA ILE A 7 52.39 -56.36 2.73
C ILE A 7 51.35 -56.40 1.58
N VAL A 8 50.12 -56.73 1.92
CA VAL A 8 49.00 -56.65 0.99
C VAL A 8 48.55 -55.20 0.96
N GLY A 9 48.75 -54.54 -0.17
CA GLY A 9 48.30 -53.17 -0.38
C GLY A 9 46.79 -53.11 -0.57
N ALA A 10 46.12 -52.42 0.33
CA ALA A 10 44.68 -52.09 0.19
C ALA A 10 44.58 -50.84 -0.69
N VAL A 11 43.96 -51.01 -1.86
CA VAL A 11 43.58 -49.91 -2.75
C VAL A 11 42.33 -49.24 -2.16
N MET A 12 42.44 -48.05 -1.61
CA MET A 12 41.29 -47.21 -1.25
C MET A 12 40.75 -46.55 -2.52
N VAL A 13 39.53 -46.98 -2.90
CA VAL A 13 38.73 -46.24 -3.90
C VAL A 13 38.06 -45.10 -3.17
N VAL A 14 38.55 -43.86 -3.41
CA VAL A 14 37.88 -42.63 -2.95
C VAL A 14 36.75 -42.31 -3.92
N CYS A 15 35.51 -42.63 -3.54
CA CYS A 15 34.34 -42.13 -4.22
C CYS A 15 34.15 -40.64 -3.86
N ALA A 16 34.56 -39.76 -4.75
CA ALA A 16 34.21 -38.32 -4.66
C ALA A 16 32.73 -38.14 -4.97
N LEU A 17 31.91 -38.06 -3.92
CA LEU A 17 30.50 -37.60 -4.03
C LEU A 17 30.54 -36.08 -4.29
N GLY A 18 30.46 -35.70 -5.54
CA GLY A 18 30.26 -34.31 -5.95
C GLY A 18 28.88 -33.83 -5.49
N PHE A 19 28.76 -33.11 -4.38
CA PHE A 19 27.60 -32.30 -4.06
C PHE A 19 27.59 -31.11 -5.00
N GLY A 20 26.81 -31.23 -6.10
CA GLY A 20 26.46 -30.10 -6.92
C GLY A 20 25.50 -29.20 -6.12
N LEU A 21 26.01 -28.12 -5.56
CA LEU A 21 25.17 -27.01 -5.07
C LEU A 21 24.52 -26.36 -6.28
N GLY A 22 23.36 -26.85 -6.65
CA GLY A 22 22.49 -26.17 -7.58
C GLY A 22 22.02 -24.87 -6.93
N ALA A 23 22.62 -23.73 -7.29
CA ALA A 23 22.08 -22.43 -6.96
C ALA A 23 20.73 -22.31 -7.69
N ALA A 24 19.64 -22.56 -6.98
CA ALA A 24 18.32 -22.19 -7.44
C ALA A 24 18.26 -20.66 -7.50
N SER A 25 18.38 -20.10 -8.70
CA SER A 25 18.11 -18.69 -8.94
C SER A 25 16.64 -18.46 -8.65
N ALA A 26 16.29 -17.96 -7.47
CA ALA A 26 14.98 -17.45 -7.17
C ALA A 26 14.77 -16.23 -8.08
N THR A 27 14.07 -16.41 -9.18
CA THR A 27 13.54 -15.30 -9.98
C THR A 27 12.47 -14.65 -9.10
N SER A 28 12.81 -13.52 -8.46
CA SER A 28 11.81 -12.67 -7.80
C SER A 28 10.89 -12.15 -8.90
N GLY A 29 9.81 -12.87 -9.16
CA GLY A 29 8.73 -12.37 -9.99
C GLY A 29 8.17 -11.14 -9.28
N ILE A 30 8.43 -9.95 -9.83
CA ILE A 30 7.74 -8.74 -9.39
C ILE A 30 6.28 -8.97 -9.75
N ALA A 31 5.42 -9.10 -8.75
CA ALA A 31 3.97 -9.21 -8.98
C ALA A 31 3.51 -7.96 -9.75
N SER A 32 2.70 -8.15 -10.79
CA SER A 32 2.14 -7.03 -11.55
C SER A 32 1.23 -6.21 -10.64
N PRO A 33 1.29 -4.89 -10.71
CA PRO A 33 0.37 -4.03 -9.96
C PRO A 33 -1.09 -4.32 -10.32
N ILE A 34 -1.94 -4.30 -9.30
CA ILE A 34 -3.40 -4.40 -9.45
C ILE A 34 -3.95 -2.99 -9.41
N THR A 35 -4.71 -2.59 -10.42
CA THR A 35 -5.42 -1.32 -10.42
C THR A 35 -6.79 -1.49 -9.77
N LEU A 36 -7.10 -0.62 -8.80
CA LEU A 36 -8.42 -0.53 -8.19
C LEU A 36 -8.88 0.93 -8.28
N THR A 37 -10.08 1.17 -8.82
CA THR A 37 -10.69 2.50 -8.89
C THR A 37 -11.97 2.51 -8.08
N VAL A 38 -12.13 3.52 -7.23
CA VAL A 38 -13.36 3.77 -6.46
C VAL A 38 -13.70 5.26 -6.49
N PHE A 39 -14.97 5.56 -6.29
CA PHE A 39 -15.49 6.91 -6.15
C PHE A 39 -15.96 7.14 -4.72
N GLU A 40 -15.51 8.22 -4.12
CA GLU A 40 -15.94 8.68 -2.81
C GLU A 40 -16.96 9.78 -2.96
N HIS A 41 -18.08 9.69 -2.24
CA HIS A 41 -19.07 10.78 -2.14
C HIS A 41 -18.89 11.50 -0.81
N SER A 42 -18.38 12.74 -0.84
CA SER A 42 -18.05 13.59 0.31
C SER A 42 -19.30 14.15 0.99
N THR A 43 -19.98 13.31 1.76
CA THR A 43 -21.24 13.68 2.41
C THR A 43 -21.14 13.99 3.89
N THR A 44 -19.99 13.69 4.50
CA THR A 44 -19.77 13.82 5.96
C THR A 44 -18.59 14.70 6.33
N ASP A 45 -17.92 15.27 5.35
CA ASP A 45 -16.70 16.07 5.54
C ASP A 45 -16.97 17.25 6.46
N LYS A 46 -16.12 17.38 7.48
CA LYS A 46 -16.23 18.44 8.47
C LYS A 46 -14.87 18.96 8.90
N VAL A 47 -14.65 20.26 8.71
CA VAL A 47 -13.49 20.93 9.28
C VAL A 47 -13.80 21.34 10.72
N ILE A 48 -12.87 21.03 11.60
CA ILE A 48 -12.83 21.47 13.01
C ILE A 48 -11.79 22.58 13.08
N ASP A 49 -12.24 23.80 13.34
CA ASP A 49 -11.41 24.98 13.50
C ASP A 49 -10.63 24.89 14.82
N VAL A 50 -9.31 24.80 14.73
CA VAL A 50 -8.40 24.61 15.86
C VAL A 50 -7.41 25.77 15.95
N GLY A 51 -7.41 26.45 17.08
CA GLY A 51 -6.47 27.54 17.31
C GLY A 51 -6.95 28.91 16.82
N THR A 52 -6.35 29.46 15.78
CA THR A 52 -6.76 30.76 15.22
C THR A 52 -8.04 30.59 14.40
N HIS A 53 -9.06 31.36 14.67
CA HIS A 53 -10.34 31.28 14.00
C HIS A 53 -10.24 31.48 12.49
N GLY A 54 -10.91 30.61 11.73
CA GLY A 54 -10.88 30.54 10.27
C GLY A 54 -9.83 29.56 9.76
N ASP A 55 -9.63 29.46 8.45
CA ASP A 55 -8.67 28.53 7.84
C ASP A 55 -7.24 28.76 8.36
N SER A 56 -6.76 27.87 9.21
CA SER A 56 -5.48 28.02 9.91
C SER A 56 -4.71 26.69 9.99
N THR A 57 -3.38 26.79 10.14
CA THR A 57 -2.52 25.63 10.38
C THR A 57 -2.95 24.90 11.64
N GLY A 58 -3.16 23.60 11.54
CA GLY A 58 -3.61 22.72 12.63
C GLY A 58 -5.10 22.42 12.61
N ASP A 59 -5.91 23.04 11.74
CA ASP A 59 -7.29 22.67 11.54
C ASP A 59 -7.41 21.21 11.11
N ILE A 60 -8.47 20.54 11.55
CA ILE A 60 -8.66 19.12 11.32
C ILE A 60 -9.88 18.91 10.43
N LEU A 61 -9.71 18.31 9.26
CA LEU A 61 -10.78 17.76 8.45
C LEU A 61 -11.02 16.32 8.88
N THR A 62 -12.26 15.95 9.20
CA THR A 62 -12.67 14.57 9.46
C THR A 62 -13.76 14.15 8.50
N PHE A 63 -13.77 12.86 8.13
CA PHE A 63 -14.75 12.30 7.21
C PHE A 63 -15.02 10.81 7.45
N HIS A 64 -16.24 10.38 7.07
CA HIS A 64 -16.67 8.98 7.00
C HIS A 64 -17.64 8.83 5.84
N ASN A 65 -17.11 8.61 4.63
CA ASN A 65 -17.83 8.68 3.39
C ASN A 65 -18.14 7.30 2.78
N LYS A 66 -19.07 7.27 1.82
CA LYS A 66 -19.40 6.06 1.07
C LYS A 66 -18.46 5.94 -0.12
N LEU A 67 -18.08 4.70 -0.43
CA LEU A 67 -17.34 4.34 -1.63
C LEU A 67 -18.23 3.60 -2.62
N PHE A 68 -18.07 3.96 -3.88
CA PHE A 68 -18.73 3.34 -5.02
C PHE A 68 -17.70 2.69 -5.94
N ASP A 69 -18.17 1.79 -6.80
CA ASP A 69 -17.35 1.05 -7.75
C ASP A 69 -16.78 1.95 -8.88
N GLU A 70 -16.01 1.37 -9.79
CA GLU A 70 -15.39 2.05 -10.93
C GLU A 70 -16.40 2.71 -11.89
N THR A 71 -17.68 2.36 -11.80
CA THR A 71 -18.76 2.96 -12.59
C THR A 71 -19.54 4.01 -11.81
N ASP A 72 -19.17 4.27 -10.56
CA ASP A 72 -19.85 5.19 -9.62
C ASP A 72 -21.34 4.88 -9.41
N THR A 73 -21.71 3.61 -9.47
CA THR A 73 -23.11 3.19 -9.37
C THR A 73 -23.43 2.30 -8.18
N THR A 74 -22.49 1.39 -7.82
CA THR A 74 -22.70 0.40 -6.78
C THR A 74 -21.87 0.74 -5.55
N LYS A 75 -22.51 0.88 -4.40
CA LYS A 75 -21.78 1.05 -3.14
C LYS A 75 -20.94 -0.21 -2.84
N VAL A 76 -19.63 -0.05 -2.72
CA VAL A 76 -18.69 -1.15 -2.45
C VAL A 76 -18.05 -1.08 -1.07
N GLY A 77 -18.19 0.05 -0.35
CA GLY A 77 -17.56 0.19 0.95
C GLY A 77 -17.79 1.54 1.60
N THR A 78 -16.89 1.86 2.50
CA THR A 78 -16.78 3.17 3.17
C THR A 78 -15.31 3.52 3.33
N LEU A 79 -15.02 4.80 3.47
CA LEU A 79 -13.74 5.27 3.95
C LEU A 79 -13.92 6.21 5.13
N GLN A 80 -12.92 6.23 6.01
CA GLN A 80 -12.90 7.12 7.15
C GLN A 80 -11.48 7.58 7.44
N GLY A 81 -11.33 8.83 7.82
CA GLY A 81 -10.03 9.38 8.10
C GLY A 81 -10.06 10.83 8.53
N GLN A 82 -8.89 11.41 8.46
CA GLN A 82 -8.71 12.82 8.79
C GLN A 82 -7.51 13.41 8.05
N CYS A 83 -7.51 14.74 7.98
CA CYS A 83 -6.40 15.54 7.51
C CYS A 83 -6.09 16.64 8.51
N VAL A 84 -4.83 17.07 8.58
CA VAL A 84 -4.40 18.24 9.31
C VAL A 84 -3.98 19.31 8.31
N ARG A 85 -4.46 20.54 8.49
CA ARG A 85 -4.09 21.68 7.64
C ARG A 85 -2.63 22.06 7.90
N GLU A 86 -1.77 21.87 6.91
CA GLU A 86 -0.36 22.23 7.00
C GLU A 86 -0.10 23.68 6.61
N SER A 87 -0.73 24.14 5.53
CA SER A 87 -0.57 25.49 5.05
C SER A 87 -1.82 26.02 4.34
N PRO A 88 -2.59 26.91 4.96
CA PRO A 88 -3.73 27.59 4.32
C PRO A 88 -3.33 28.33 3.05
N ARG A 89 -2.19 29.00 3.08
CA ARG A 89 -1.68 29.77 1.93
C ARG A 89 -1.35 28.89 0.73
N ALA A 90 -0.82 27.68 0.95
CA ALA A 90 -0.49 26.73 -0.10
C ALA A 90 -1.65 25.83 -0.45
N GLY A 91 -2.74 25.81 0.35
CA GLY A 91 -3.86 24.93 0.19
C GLY A 91 -3.49 23.46 0.45
N THR A 92 -2.61 23.19 1.44
CA THR A 92 -2.10 21.83 1.69
C THR A 92 -2.52 21.28 3.02
N TRP A 93 -2.79 19.97 3.02
CA TRP A 93 -3.14 19.15 4.16
C TRP A 93 -2.24 17.90 4.21
N GLU A 94 -2.01 17.36 5.38
CA GLU A 94 -1.49 16.00 5.54
C GLU A 94 -2.63 15.10 5.96
N CYS A 95 -2.87 14.02 5.22
CA CYS A 95 -4.04 13.16 5.36
C CYS A 95 -3.67 11.71 5.56
N TRP A 96 -4.53 10.99 6.29
CA TRP A 96 -4.52 9.52 6.37
C TRP A 96 -5.94 9.00 6.52
N TRP A 97 -6.22 7.89 5.84
CA TRP A 97 -7.52 7.23 5.95
C TRP A 97 -7.47 5.74 5.70
N THR A 98 -8.55 5.09 6.12
CA THR A 98 -8.80 3.66 5.88
C THR A 98 -10.01 3.51 4.97
N MET A 99 -9.81 2.82 3.86
CA MET A 99 -10.86 2.32 2.99
C MET A 99 -11.26 0.92 3.47
N SER A 100 -12.55 0.70 3.73
CA SER A 100 -13.13 -0.58 4.15
C SER A 100 -13.99 -1.15 3.04
N LEU A 101 -13.55 -2.26 2.45
CA LEU A 101 -14.24 -3.02 1.40
C LEU A 101 -14.73 -4.37 1.94
N ALA A 102 -15.50 -5.11 1.15
CA ALA A 102 -16.05 -6.42 1.57
C ALA A 102 -14.96 -7.43 1.97
N ASP A 103 -13.81 -7.42 1.28
CA ASP A 103 -12.76 -8.44 1.43
C ASP A 103 -11.57 -7.99 2.26
N GLY A 104 -11.60 -6.77 2.80
CA GLY A 104 -10.51 -6.23 3.63
C GLY A 104 -10.44 -4.70 3.60
N GLN A 105 -9.34 -4.20 4.13
CA GLN A 105 -9.10 -2.76 4.26
C GLN A 105 -7.81 -2.37 3.55
N VAL A 106 -7.75 -1.11 3.07
CA VAL A 106 -6.54 -0.47 2.56
C VAL A 106 -6.33 0.83 3.31
N THR A 107 -5.10 1.10 3.75
CA THR A 107 -4.71 2.35 4.41
C THR A 107 -3.81 3.16 3.52
N VAL A 108 -4.02 4.49 3.53
CA VAL A 108 -3.22 5.44 2.78
C VAL A 108 -2.82 6.63 3.64
N GLU A 109 -1.69 7.25 3.27
CA GLU A 109 -1.16 8.45 3.92
C GLU A 109 -0.45 9.32 2.88
N GLY A 110 -0.60 10.64 2.99
CA GLY A 110 0.09 11.58 2.11
C GLY A 110 -0.54 12.96 2.05
N PRO A 111 0.08 13.85 1.26
CA PRO A 111 -0.38 15.22 1.09
C PRO A 111 -1.66 15.28 0.24
N PHE A 112 -2.58 16.15 0.65
CA PHE A 112 -3.75 16.53 -0.13
C PHE A 112 -3.66 18.02 -0.48
N SER A 113 -4.10 18.38 -1.68
CA SER A 113 -4.13 19.77 -2.16
C SER A 113 -5.54 20.22 -2.48
N ASP A 114 -5.90 21.42 -2.06
CA ASP A 114 -7.20 22.04 -2.38
C ASP A 114 -7.35 22.33 -3.90
N THR A 115 -6.25 22.32 -4.65
CA THR A 115 -6.24 22.87 -6.02
C THR A 115 -5.66 21.95 -7.08
N SER A 116 -5.16 20.77 -6.70
CA SER A 116 -4.53 19.82 -7.63
C SER A 116 -4.70 18.40 -7.16
N ASP A 117 -4.67 17.47 -8.11
CA ASP A 117 -4.58 16.04 -7.82
C ASP A 117 -3.30 15.73 -7.06
N THR A 118 -3.36 14.74 -6.18
CA THR A 118 -2.22 14.32 -5.36
C THR A 118 -2.10 12.81 -5.29
N ASP A 119 -0.87 12.35 -5.06
CA ASP A 119 -0.56 10.95 -4.86
C ASP A 119 -0.34 10.67 -3.37
N PHE A 120 -0.90 9.55 -2.93
CA PHE A 120 -0.76 9.00 -1.59
C PHE A 120 0.03 7.71 -1.60
N ALA A 121 0.77 7.44 -0.55
CA ALA A 121 1.35 6.13 -0.31
C ALA A 121 0.28 5.16 0.21
N VAL A 122 0.23 3.94 -0.35
CA VAL A 122 -0.49 2.83 0.27
C VAL A 122 0.39 2.26 1.36
N THR A 123 -0.03 2.44 2.62
CA THR A 123 0.76 2.10 3.81
C THR A 123 0.48 0.71 4.37
N GLY A 124 -0.58 0.05 3.88
CA GLY A 124 -0.91 -1.33 4.27
C GLY A 124 -2.36 -1.69 4.00
N GLY A 125 -2.75 -2.86 4.50
CA GLY A 125 -4.10 -3.36 4.40
C GLY A 125 -4.35 -4.60 5.26
N THR A 126 -5.58 -5.10 5.21
CA THR A 126 -6.02 -6.33 5.88
C THR A 126 -6.81 -7.22 4.93
N GLY A 127 -7.07 -8.47 5.30
CA GLY A 127 -7.82 -9.41 4.45
C GLY A 127 -7.04 -9.72 3.17
N ILE A 128 -7.68 -9.63 2.01
CA ILE A 128 -7.00 -9.88 0.73
C ILE A 128 -5.93 -8.80 0.40
N TYR A 129 -5.95 -7.66 1.13
CA TYR A 129 -4.98 -6.57 0.98
C TYR A 129 -3.85 -6.64 2.02
N GLU A 130 -3.69 -7.75 2.74
CA GLU A 130 -2.57 -7.93 3.68
C GLU A 130 -1.22 -7.78 2.96
N ASN A 131 -0.31 -6.99 3.55
CA ASN A 131 1.02 -6.65 2.98
C ASN A 131 0.99 -5.79 1.70
N VAL A 132 -0.17 -5.31 1.26
CA VAL A 132 -0.26 -4.43 0.09
C VAL A 132 0.51 -3.13 0.31
N ARG A 133 1.14 -2.64 -0.75
CA ARG A 133 1.80 -1.34 -0.85
C ARG A 133 1.55 -0.76 -2.23
N GLY A 134 2.01 0.44 -2.48
CA GLY A 134 1.87 1.09 -3.79
C GLY A 134 1.51 2.56 -3.65
N SER A 135 0.74 3.08 -4.60
CA SER A 135 0.28 4.45 -4.60
C SER A 135 -1.22 4.53 -4.88
N MET A 136 -1.80 5.64 -4.51
CA MET A 136 -3.18 5.99 -4.83
C MET A 136 -3.21 7.46 -5.25
N GLN A 137 -3.76 7.73 -6.44
CA GLN A 137 -4.05 9.08 -6.90
C GLN A 137 -5.46 9.49 -6.49
N VAL A 138 -5.59 10.70 -5.97
CA VAL A 138 -6.87 11.36 -5.66
C VAL A 138 -7.11 12.48 -6.67
N GLU A 139 -8.27 12.45 -7.31
CA GLU A 139 -8.76 13.45 -8.26
C GLU A 139 -10.10 14.00 -7.77
N ALA A 140 -10.16 15.32 -7.52
CA ALA A 140 -11.42 15.97 -7.14
C ALA A 140 -12.30 16.13 -8.38
N ILE A 141 -13.54 15.65 -8.29
CA ILE A 141 -14.55 15.78 -9.34
C ILE A 141 -15.81 16.46 -8.80
N ASN A 142 -16.67 16.89 -9.68
CA ASN A 142 -17.92 17.59 -9.33
C ASN A 142 -17.72 18.75 -8.34
N GLY A 143 -16.59 19.47 -8.46
CA GLY A 143 -16.26 20.60 -7.57
C GLY A 143 -15.94 20.18 -6.13
N GLY A 144 -15.42 18.99 -5.92
CA GLY A 144 -15.05 18.45 -4.60
C GLY A 144 -16.20 17.79 -3.85
N ALA A 145 -17.35 17.60 -4.50
CA ALA A 145 -18.44 16.80 -3.94
C ALA A 145 -18.14 15.30 -4.00
N GLU A 146 -17.24 14.91 -4.89
CA GLU A 146 -16.81 13.54 -5.12
C GLU A 146 -15.30 13.51 -5.38
N TYR A 147 -14.69 12.38 -5.06
CA TYR A 147 -13.28 12.10 -5.34
C TYR A 147 -13.12 10.75 -6.00
N LYS A 148 -12.43 10.74 -7.14
CA LYS A 148 -12.00 9.51 -7.77
C LYS A 148 -10.65 9.11 -7.19
N GLN A 149 -10.58 7.90 -6.67
CA GLN A 149 -9.37 7.32 -6.09
C GLN A 149 -8.90 6.14 -6.97
N THR A 150 -7.71 6.27 -7.56
CA THR A 150 -7.13 5.24 -8.43
C THR A 150 -5.88 4.67 -7.78
N PHE A 151 -5.97 3.41 -7.38
CA PHE A 151 -4.89 2.67 -6.72
C PHE A 151 -4.04 1.89 -7.73
N SER A 152 -2.74 1.89 -7.49
CA SER A 152 -1.76 0.97 -8.07
C SER A 152 -1.18 0.12 -6.95
N LEU A 153 -1.75 -1.06 -6.73
CA LEU A 153 -1.46 -1.94 -5.60
C LEU A 153 -0.44 -3.01 -5.99
N ILE A 154 0.59 -3.17 -5.17
CA ILE A 154 1.61 -4.22 -5.28
C ILE A 154 1.36 -5.17 -4.12
N PRO A 155 0.96 -6.43 -4.39
CA PRO A 155 0.74 -7.47 -3.37
C PRO A 155 2.01 -7.87 -2.61
#